data_2a0880f1309d717810f613388a92d41a
#
_entry.id   2a0880f1309d717810f613388a92d41a
#
_cell.length_a   1.000
_cell.length_b   1.000
_cell.length_c   1.000
_cell.angle_alpha   90.00
_cell.angle_beta   90.00
_cell.angle_gamma   90.00
#
_symmetry.space_group_name_H-M   'P 1'
#
loop_
_entity.id
_entity.type
_entity.pdbx_description
1 polymer ?
#
loop_
_entity_poly.entity_id
_entity_poly.type
_entity_poly.pdbx_seq_one_letter_code
_entity_poly.pdbx_strand_id
1 'polypeptide(L)'
;HYPLRRQRQMCIRDRGASVLRQMVAWVGQENFMAALKVYFDKHSWGNTVLDDLLVELERTSGRDVRAWSAKWLETAGVNTLAVEVENDEAGNISSLGIRQSYAEGFETLRPHRAVIGFYNLVDGKLTRTDRIELDIDGELTVVEEAIGKKRPDLLLLNDEDLAYAKIRLDERSIETAIKHLGDIDSSVARGVVWGSLWDTVRDAQMPARKYVDLVLNNIGKETNSTALRTQINNLSATLHSFVAPEAREETRHRAADRLWELACVAEPDSDAQLQLLQAFINQTRTEEQYDNVQRLFEGELTLESLDIDADLRWNLVCRLATGGRFSAEQIAAELENDNTANGQQYAAQAYASIPTAEAKAEYWNKIMVTGELSNMIQRYAISGFKSGKPELIAQYDEPYFEQIEGIWRSRSHEISMQI
;
A
#
# COMPACT_ATOMS: atom_id res chain seq x y z
N HIS A 1 -13.59 -5.79 -21.53
CA HIS A 1 -12.18 -6.03 -21.91
C HIS A 1 -11.27 -4.80 -21.81
N TYR A 2 -11.78 -3.56 -21.88
CA TYR A 2 -10.95 -2.35 -21.91
C TYR A 2 -10.28 -1.99 -20.55
N PRO A 3 -10.95 -2.07 -19.38
CA PRO A 3 -10.32 -1.79 -18.08
C PRO A 3 -9.24 -2.80 -17.70
N LEU A 4 -9.47 -4.10 -17.90
CA LEU A 4 -8.50 -5.16 -17.66
C LEU A 4 -7.27 -5.05 -18.58
N ARG A 5 -7.44 -4.56 -19.81
CA ARG A 5 -6.35 -4.31 -20.73
C ARG A 5 -5.48 -3.13 -20.29
N ARG A 6 -6.09 -2.05 -19.77
CA ARG A 6 -5.38 -0.89 -19.20
C ARG A 6 -4.61 -1.26 -17.94
N GLN A 7 -5.23 -2.00 -17.03
CA GLN A 7 -4.59 -2.49 -15.80
C GLN A 7 -3.43 -3.44 -16.13
N ARG A 8 -3.62 -4.36 -17.08
CA ARG A 8 -2.58 -5.26 -17.57
C ARG A 8 -1.41 -4.50 -18.22
N GLN A 9 -1.70 -3.48 -19.02
CA GLN A 9 -0.66 -2.65 -19.65
C GLN A 9 0.13 -1.83 -18.61
N MET A 10 -0.53 -1.27 -17.59
CA MET A 10 0.16 -0.58 -16.49
C MET A 10 1.06 -1.54 -15.71
N CYS A 11 0.57 -2.70 -15.30
CA CYS A 11 1.38 -3.69 -14.59
C CYS A 11 2.56 -4.22 -15.41
N ILE A 12 2.41 -4.41 -16.73
CA ILE A 12 3.50 -4.81 -17.62
C ILE A 12 4.53 -3.70 -17.73
N ARG A 13 4.10 -2.46 -17.91
CA ARG A 13 4.98 -1.29 -18.01
C ARG A 13 5.78 -1.09 -16.73
N ASP A 14 5.13 -1.14 -15.56
CA ASP A 14 5.76 -0.89 -14.28
C ASP A 14 6.76 -2.00 -13.91
N ARG A 15 6.41 -3.26 -14.20
CA ARG A 15 7.37 -4.38 -14.08
C ARG A 15 8.53 -4.23 -15.06
N GLY A 16 8.25 -3.84 -16.30
CA GLY A 16 9.30 -3.58 -17.30
C GLY A 16 10.26 -2.49 -16.84
N ALA A 17 9.77 -1.40 -16.27
CA ALA A 17 10.59 -0.34 -15.71
C ALA A 17 11.46 -0.84 -14.53
N SER A 18 10.92 -1.65 -13.63
CA SER A 18 11.66 -2.23 -12.50
C SER A 18 12.76 -3.18 -12.97
N VAL A 19 12.47 -4.04 -13.98
CA VAL A 19 13.48 -4.94 -14.57
C VAL A 19 14.58 -4.15 -15.27
N LEU A 20 14.23 -3.08 -16.00
CA LEU A 20 15.24 -2.21 -16.64
C LEU A 20 16.11 -1.52 -15.58
N ARG A 21 15.53 -1.04 -14.49
CA ARG A 21 16.30 -0.46 -13.38
C ARG A 21 17.26 -1.47 -12.77
N GLN A 22 16.81 -2.70 -12.56
CA GLN A 22 17.65 -3.80 -12.10
C GLN A 22 18.75 -4.14 -13.10
N MET A 23 18.46 -4.12 -14.41
CA MET A 23 19.47 -4.32 -15.47
C MET A 23 20.53 -3.22 -15.42
N VAL A 24 20.13 -1.94 -15.28
CA VAL A 24 21.07 -0.82 -15.14
C VAL A 24 21.96 -1.02 -13.92
N ALA A 25 21.38 -1.42 -12.78
CA ALA A 25 22.17 -1.72 -11.58
C ALA A 25 23.12 -2.90 -11.81
N TRP A 26 22.66 -3.96 -12.50
CA TRP A 26 23.45 -5.15 -12.79
C TRP A 26 24.67 -4.88 -13.67
N VAL A 27 24.51 -4.11 -14.75
CA VAL A 27 25.61 -3.82 -15.70
C VAL A 27 26.43 -2.59 -15.31
N GLY A 28 25.90 -1.75 -14.42
CA GLY A 28 26.44 -0.43 -14.07
C GLY A 28 25.98 0.67 -15.04
N GLN A 29 25.65 1.83 -14.49
CA GLN A 29 25.07 2.95 -15.24
C GLN A 29 25.97 3.44 -16.39
N GLU A 30 27.28 3.54 -16.18
CA GLU A 30 28.23 3.98 -17.20
C GLU A 30 28.27 3.00 -18.37
N ASN A 31 28.36 1.69 -18.09
CA ASN A 31 28.31 0.64 -19.09
C ASN A 31 27.00 0.62 -19.86
N PHE A 32 25.88 0.83 -19.16
CA PHE A 32 24.57 0.92 -19.77
C PHE A 32 24.47 2.08 -20.76
N MET A 33 24.93 3.28 -20.36
CA MET A 33 24.94 4.46 -21.23
C MET A 33 25.88 4.29 -22.44
N ALA A 34 27.02 3.66 -22.22
CA ALA A 34 27.95 3.34 -23.31
C ALA A 34 27.35 2.35 -24.32
N ALA A 35 26.66 1.31 -23.83
CA ALA A 35 25.93 0.36 -24.65
C ALA A 35 24.84 1.03 -25.49
N LEU A 36 24.00 1.88 -24.84
CA LEU A 36 22.96 2.62 -25.54
C LEU A 36 23.48 3.48 -26.67
N LYS A 37 24.60 4.18 -26.46
CA LYS A 37 25.21 4.99 -27.51
C LYS A 37 25.53 4.14 -28.73
N VAL A 38 26.21 3.01 -28.55
CA VAL A 38 26.60 2.12 -29.67
C VAL A 38 25.36 1.50 -30.32
N TYR A 39 24.39 1.08 -29.52
CA TYR A 39 23.12 0.54 -29.99
C TYR A 39 22.39 1.54 -30.91
N PHE A 40 22.25 2.80 -30.52
CA PHE A 40 21.60 3.83 -31.35
C PHE A 40 22.41 4.19 -32.59
N ASP A 41 23.74 4.25 -32.49
CA ASP A 41 24.61 4.50 -33.63
C ASP A 41 24.49 3.39 -34.70
N LYS A 42 24.42 2.12 -34.27
CA LYS A 42 24.33 0.95 -35.20
C LYS A 42 22.93 0.79 -35.82
N HIS A 43 21.89 1.11 -35.08
CA HIS A 43 20.52 0.80 -35.46
C HIS A 43 19.68 2.05 -35.77
N SER A 44 20.35 3.19 -36.03
CA SER A 44 19.67 4.44 -36.39
C SER A 44 18.71 4.22 -37.57
N TRP A 45 17.46 4.67 -37.39
CA TRP A 45 16.40 4.60 -38.39
C TRP A 45 15.97 3.18 -38.80
N GLY A 46 16.41 2.15 -38.08
CA GLY A 46 16.02 0.75 -38.27
C GLY A 46 15.11 0.22 -37.18
N ASN A 47 14.54 -0.95 -37.42
CA ASN A 47 13.85 -1.71 -36.38
C ASN A 47 14.85 -2.59 -35.65
N THR A 48 14.61 -2.85 -34.37
CA THR A 48 15.46 -3.64 -33.50
C THR A 48 14.69 -4.69 -32.74
N VAL A 49 15.41 -5.69 -32.25
CA VAL A 49 14.92 -6.69 -31.30
C VAL A 49 15.71 -6.58 -29.99
N LEU A 50 15.24 -7.22 -28.93
CA LEU A 50 15.86 -7.16 -27.60
C LEU A 50 17.34 -7.56 -27.64
N ASP A 51 17.69 -8.59 -28.44
CA ASP A 51 19.06 -9.11 -28.54
C ASP A 51 20.06 -8.07 -29.05
N ASP A 52 19.63 -7.16 -29.91
CA ASP A 52 20.50 -6.07 -30.41
C ASP A 52 21.01 -5.16 -29.29
N LEU A 53 20.17 -4.94 -28.25
CA LEU A 53 20.57 -4.21 -27.05
C LEU A 53 21.43 -5.06 -26.11
N LEU A 54 21.03 -6.34 -25.88
CA LEU A 54 21.75 -7.23 -24.96
C LEU A 54 23.21 -7.46 -25.39
N VAL A 55 23.48 -7.61 -26.71
CA VAL A 55 24.85 -7.71 -27.25
C VAL A 55 25.70 -6.53 -26.83
N GLU A 56 25.20 -5.32 -26.95
CA GLU A 56 25.98 -4.14 -26.60
C GLU A 56 26.20 -4.00 -25.11
N LEU A 57 25.18 -4.40 -24.29
CA LEU A 57 25.30 -4.44 -22.83
C LEU A 57 26.37 -5.46 -22.38
N GLU A 58 26.41 -6.64 -22.97
CA GLU A 58 27.45 -7.65 -22.69
C GLU A 58 28.85 -7.11 -23.05
N ARG A 59 28.96 -6.49 -24.23
CA ARG A 59 30.24 -5.95 -24.70
C ARG A 59 30.79 -4.85 -23.79
N THR A 60 29.93 -3.98 -23.23
CA THR A 60 30.36 -2.86 -22.38
C THR A 60 30.58 -3.25 -20.94
N SER A 61 29.77 -4.18 -20.41
CA SER A 61 29.81 -4.56 -19.00
C SER A 61 30.69 -5.78 -18.70
N GLY A 62 30.94 -6.62 -19.70
CA GLY A 62 31.61 -7.90 -19.49
C GLY A 62 30.79 -8.94 -18.74
N ARG A 63 29.50 -8.69 -18.52
CA ARG A 63 28.58 -9.61 -17.83
C ARG A 63 27.74 -10.40 -18.84
N ASP A 64 27.32 -11.61 -18.46
CA ASP A 64 26.37 -12.42 -19.24
C ASP A 64 24.94 -11.85 -19.08
N VAL A 65 24.60 -10.88 -19.92
CA VAL A 65 23.31 -10.16 -19.85
C VAL A 65 22.19 -10.96 -20.51
N ARG A 66 22.50 -11.82 -21.49
CA ARG A 66 21.51 -12.70 -22.10
C ARG A 66 20.99 -13.75 -21.13
N ALA A 67 21.88 -14.43 -20.39
CA ALA A 67 21.46 -15.37 -19.35
C ALA A 67 20.68 -14.68 -18.23
N TRP A 68 21.09 -13.47 -17.85
CA TRP A 68 20.33 -12.62 -16.92
C TRP A 68 18.93 -12.30 -17.48
N SER A 69 18.85 -11.83 -18.72
CA SER A 69 17.60 -11.46 -19.40
C SER A 69 16.62 -12.64 -19.50
N ALA A 70 17.11 -13.84 -19.85
CA ALA A 70 16.28 -15.03 -19.92
C ALA A 70 15.61 -15.34 -18.57
N LYS A 71 16.35 -15.28 -17.46
CA LYS A 71 15.80 -15.48 -16.12
C LYS A 71 14.75 -14.41 -15.75
N TRP A 72 14.92 -13.16 -16.17
CA TRP A 72 14.05 -12.06 -15.80
C TRP A 72 12.84 -11.86 -16.71
N LEU A 73 12.98 -12.08 -18.00
CA LEU A 73 11.93 -11.77 -19.00
C LEU A 73 11.17 -13.00 -19.48
N GLU A 74 11.76 -14.21 -19.40
CA GLU A 74 11.15 -15.44 -19.91
C GLU A 74 10.56 -16.32 -18.80
N THR A 75 10.73 -15.93 -17.53
CA THR A 75 10.16 -16.66 -16.39
C THR A 75 9.16 -15.81 -15.59
N ALA A 76 8.21 -16.48 -14.94
CA ALA A 76 7.23 -15.84 -14.06
C ALA A 76 7.67 -15.92 -12.58
N GLY A 77 6.92 -15.23 -11.71
CA GLY A 77 7.14 -15.21 -10.26
C GLY A 77 8.05 -14.06 -9.79
N VAL A 78 8.10 -13.89 -8.46
CA VAL A 78 8.93 -12.90 -7.76
C VAL A 78 9.73 -13.62 -6.69
N ASN A 79 11.01 -13.33 -6.57
CA ASN A 79 11.85 -13.90 -5.53
C ASN A 79 11.65 -13.17 -4.20
N THR A 80 11.89 -13.87 -3.11
CA THR A 80 11.97 -13.31 -1.77
C THR A 80 13.44 -13.31 -1.34
N LEU A 81 13.93 -12.17 -0.86
CA LEU A 81 15.26 -11.98 -0.33
C LEU A 81 15.16 -11.72 1.18
N ALA A 82 15.75 -12.59 1.98
CA ALA A 82 15.71 -12.52 3.44
C ALA A 82 17.11 -12.33 4.03
N VAL A 83 17.22 -11.46 5.02
CA VAL A 83 18.46 -11.26 5.78
C VAL A 83 18.57 -12.35 6.86
N GLU A 84 19.67 -13.10 6.84
CA GLU A 84 20.07 -14.02 7.91
C GLU A 84 21.34 -13.47 8.57
N VAL A 85 21.28 -13.17 9.86
CA VAL A 85 22.38 -12.54 10.57
C VAL A 85 22.59 -13.16 11.95
N GLU A 86 23.85 -13.46 12.27
CA GLU A 86 24.29 -13.89 13.58
C GLU A 86 25.30 -12.90 14.15
N ASN A 87 25.35 -12.78 15.47
CA ASN A 87 26.27 -11.89 16.16
C ASN A 87 27.14 -12.67 17.13
N ASP A 88 28.38 -12.18 17.34
CA ASP A 88 29.25 -12.63 18.40
C ASP A 88 28.84 -12.07 19.79
N GLU A 89 29.49 -12.49 20.85
CA GLU A 89 29.26 -12.03 22.22
C GLU A 89 29.51 -10.53 22.41
N ALA A 90 30.36 -9.92 21.58
CA ALA A 90 30.63 -8.49 21.57
C ALA A 90 29.61 -7.68 20.79
N GLY A 91 28.64 -8.34 20.14
CA GLY A 91 27.60 -7.74 19.33
C GLY A 91 28.10 -7.28 17.98
N ASN A 92 29.15 -7.89 17.44
CA ASN A 92 29.57 -7.73 16.06
C ASN A 92 28.95 -8.85 15.20
N ILE A 93 28.79 -8.60 13.92
CA ILE A 93 28.27 -9.58 12.96
C ILE A 93 29.29 -10.72 12.82
N SER A 94 28.92 -11.93 13.20
CA SER A 94 29.71 -13.15 13.01
C SER A 94 29.37 -13.85 11.71
N SER A 95 28.13 -13.69 11.21
CA SER A 95 27.66 -14.20 9.91
C SER A 95 26.59 -13.28 9.35
N LEU A 96 26.65 -12.99 8.06
CA LEU A 96 25.57 -12.31 7.33
C LEU A 96 25.37 -13.02 5.99
N GLY A 97 24.16 -13.47 5.73
CA GLY A 97 23.75 -14.08 4.50
C GLY A 97 22.46 -13.49 3.96
N ILE A 98 22.30 -13.52 2.65
CA ILE A 98 21.04 -13.21 1.98
C ILE A 98 20.50 -14.49 1.40
N ARG A 99 19.43 -14.99 2.00
CA ARG A 99 18.70 -16.14 1.49
C ARG A 99 17.72 -15.72 0.42
N GLN A 100 17.84 -16.35 -0.75
CA GLN A 100 16.87 -16.17 -1.84
C GLN A 100 15.94 -17.38 -1.91
N SER A 101 14.64 -17.13 -2.09
CA SER A 101 13.63 -18.16 -2.31
C SER A 101 12.63 -17.75 -3.40
N TYR A 102 11.79 -18.70 -3.80
CA TYR A 102 10.74 -18.52 -4.81
C TYR A 102 9.40 -19.04 -4.26
N ALA A 103 8.30 -18.61 -4.87
CA ALA A 103 6.98 -19.15 -4.58
C ALA A 103 6.77 -20.49 -5.29
N GLU A 104 5.98 -21.38 -4.70
CA GLU A 104 5.61 -22.66 -5.31
C GLU A 104 5.07 -22.48 -6.73
N GLY A 105 5.55 -23.29 -7.67
CA GLY A 105 5.21 -23.20 -9.10
C GLY A 105 6.03 -22.16 -9.89
N PHE A 106 7.04 -21.51 -9.26
CA PHE A 106 7.89 -20.50 -9.91
C PHE A 106 9.35 -20.67 -9.52
N GLU A 107 9.92 -21.85 -9.73
CA GLU A 107 11.22 -22.31 -9.20
C GLU A 107 12.43 -21.65 -9.89
N THR A 108 12.39 -20.33 -10.10
CA THR A 108 13.50 -19.58 -10.69
C THR A 108 14.16 -18.67 -9.67
N LEU A 109 15.44 -18.91 -9.37
CA LEU A 109 16.29 -17.97 -8.65
C LEU A 109 16.96 -17.02 -9.65
N ARG A 110 16.73 -15.72 -9.46
CA ARG A 110 17.25 -14.67 -10.34
C ARG A 110 18.46 -13.98 -9.72
N PRO A 111 19.45 -13.60 -10.52
CA PRO A 111 20.52 -12.75 -10.02
C PRO A 111 20.00 -11.33 -9.79
N HIS A 112 20.33 -10.76 -8.64
CA HIS A 112 19.99 -9.40 -8.25
C HIS A 112 21.24 -8.58 -7.95
N ARG A 113 21.19 -7.29 -8.22
CA ARG A 113 22.14 -6.31 -7.69
C ARG A 113 21.39 -5.51 -6.64
N ALA A 114 21.89 -5.50 -5.41
CA ALA A 114 21.23 -4.82 -4.29
C ALA A 114 22.24 -4.10 -3.39
N VAL A 115 21.70 -3.22 -2.55
CA VAL A 115 22.47 -2.53 -1.50
C VAL A 115 21.89 -2.94 -0.14
N ILE A 116 22.78 -3.24 0.81
CA ILE A 116 22.44 -3.37 2.21
C ILE A 116 22.85 -2.09 2.91
N GLY A 117 21.88 -1.36 3.45
CA GLY A 117 22.11 -0.19 4.31
C GLY A 117 22.24 -0.58 5.78
N PHE A 118 23.22 -0.01 6.44
CA PHE A 118 23.45 -0.15 7.88
C PHE A 118 22.98 1.12 8.57
N TYR A 119 21.91 1.02 9.35
CA TYR A 119 21.29 2.17 10.00
C TYR A 119 21.45 2.10 11.51
N ASN A 120 21.87 3.20 12.12
CA ASN A 120 22.00 3.34 13.56
C ASN A 120 21.28 4.61 14.05
N LEU A 121 20.80 4.56 15.28
CA LEU A 121 20.24 5.75 15.95
C LEU A 121 21.38 6.70 16.32
N VAL A 122 21.40 7.86 15.68
CA VAL A 122 22.34 8.95 15.91
C VAL A 122 21.55 10.22 16.16
N ASP A 123 21.66 10.81 17.31
CA ASP A 123 20.97 12.06 17.70
C ASP A 123 19.45 12.03 17.46
N GLY A 124 18.83 10.87 17.73
CA GLY A 124 17.39 10.65 17.57
C GLY A 124 16.92 10.39 16.13
N LYS A 125 17.83 10.32 15.16
CA LYS A 125 17.54 9.95 13.77
C LYS A 125 18.11 8.58 13.45
N LEU A 126 17.41 7.82 12.62
CA LEU A 126 17.89 6.55 12.10
C LEU A 126 18.69 6.79 10.82
N THR A 127 20.03 6.92 11.00
CA THR A 127 20.96 7.36 9.97
C THR A 127 21.72 6.20 9.37
N ARG A 128 21.86 6.19 8.02
CA ARG A 128 22.71 5.21 7.33
C ARG A 128 24.18 5.52 7.61
N THR A 129 24.84 4.65 8.36
CA THR A 129 26.25 4.79 8.76
C THR A 129 27.21 4.03 7.86
N ASP A 130 26.72 3.00 7.15
CA ASP A 130 27.51 2.20 6.21
C ASP A 130 26.62 1.58 5.14
N ARG A 131 27.23 1.11 4.04
CA ARG A 131 26.53 0.41 2.95
C ARG A 131 27.44 -0.66 2.33
N ILE A 132 26.81 -1.75 1.92
CA ILE A 132 27.46 -2.78 1.11
C ILE A 132 26.64 -3.00 -0.16
N GLU A 133 27.28 -2.94 -1.32
CA GLU A 133 26.65 -3.21 -2.59
C GLU A 133 27.13 -4.58 -3.09
N LEU A 134 26.21 -5.48 -3.46
CA LEU A 134 26.53 -6.86 -3.77
C LEU A 134 25.64 -7.44 -4.87
N ASP A 135 26.18 -8.46 -5.54
CA ASP A 135 25.41 -9.37 -6.37
C ASP A 135 24.84 -10.50 -5.51
N ILE A 136 23.55 -10.78 -5.66
CA ILE A 136 22.87 -11.90 -5.00
C ILE A 136 22.56 -12.93 -6.09
N ASP A 137 23.07 -14.13 -5.95
CA ASP A 137 22.82 -15.25 -6.90
C ASP A 137 22.74 -16.59 -6.14
N GLY A 138 21.92 -17.49 -6.63
CA GLY A 138 21.66 -18.77 -5.97
C GLY A 138 20.77 -18.64 -4.71
N GLU A 139 20.75 -19.69 -3.90
CA GLU A 139 19.88 -19.77 -2.71
C GLU A 139 20.40 -18.96 -1.51
N LEU A 140 21.74 -18.85 -1.40
CA LEU A 140 22.38 -18.14 -0.30
C LEU A 140 23.60 -17.38 -0.80
N THR A 141 23.64 -16.09 -0.55
CA THR A 141 24.79 -15.25 -0.79
C THR A 141 25.38 -14.79 0.54
N VAL A 142 26.61 -15.18 0.82
CA VAL A 142 27.34 -14.76 2.05
C VAL A 142 27.90 -13.35 1.83
N VAL A 143 27.77 -12.49 2.84
CA VAL A 143 28.24 -11.10 2.82
C VAL A 143 29.47 -10.98 3.71
N GLU A 144 30.61 -11.41 3.18
CA GLU A 144 31.89 -11.45 3.94
C GLU A 144 32.33 -10.07 4.44
N GLU A 145 32.06 -9.02 3.66
CA GLU A 145 32.41 -7.63 4.02
C GLU A 145 31.72 -7.11 5.29
N ALA A 146 30.65 -7.78 5.74
CA ALA A 146 29.93 -7.43 6.96
C ALA A 146 30.51 -8.07 8.21
N ILE A 147 31.31 -9.13 8.07
CA ILE A 147 31.83 -9.89 9.20
C ILE A 147 32.79 -9.02 10.02
N GLY A 148 32.61 -9.02 11.35
CA GLY A 148 33.37 -8.19 12.30
C GLY A 148 32.88 -6.75 12.44
N LYS A 149 31.97 -6.28 11.58
CA LYS A 149 31.32 -4.97 11.78
C LYS A 149 30.34 -5.02 12.93
N LYS A 150 30.18 -3.87 13.62
CA LYS A 150 29.14 -3.73 14.64
C LYS A 150 27.76 -3.97 14.07
N ARG A 151 26.95 -4.78 14.75
CA ARG A 151 25.54 -5.00 14.35
C ARG A 151 24.76 -3.68 14.44
N PRO A 152 24.22 -3.16 13.33
CA PRO A 152 23.45 -1.93 13.35
C PRO A 152 22.07 -2.13 13.99
N ASP A 153 21.36 -1.05 14.24
CA ASP A 153 19.99 -1.09 14.75
C ASP A 153 19.01 -1.59 13.68
N LEU A 154 19.25 -1.25 12.41
CA LEU A 154 18.47 -1.77 11.29
C LEU A 154 19.41 -2.13 10.14
N LEU A 155 19.30 -3.36 9.62
CA LEU A 155 19.86 -3.81 8.34
C LEU A 155 18.77 -3.71 7.28
N LEU A 156 18.95 -2.82 6.32
CA LEU A 156 17.99 -2.64 5.24
C LEU A 156 18.52 -3.25 3.92
N LEU A 157 18.05 -4.44 3.61
CA LEU A 157 18.30 -5.04 2.30
C LEU A 157 17.49 -4.30 1.23
N ASN A 158 18.11 -4.09 0.07
CA ASN A 158 17.56 -3.32 -1.04
C ASN A 158 17.35 -1.82 -0.72
N ASP A 159 18.20 -1.25 0.09
CA ASP A 159 18.12 0.13 0.60
C ASP A 159 17.91 1.20 -0.48
N GLU A 160 18.45 1.02 -1.68
CA GLU A 160 18.30 1.94 -2.81
C GLU A 160 17.18 1.52 -3.80
N ASP A 161 16.34 0.55 -3.40
CA ASP A 161 15.24 0.02 -4.20
C ASP A 161 15.65 -0.41 -5.62
N LEU A 162 16.79 -1.09 -5.74
CA LEU A 162 17.30 -1.58 -7.02
C LEU A 162 16.67 -2.90 -7.45
N ALA A 163 16.43 -3.81 -6.49
CA ALA A 163 15.94 -5.16 -6.77
C ALA A 163 14.40 -5.21 -6.83
N TYR A 164 13.87 -5.89 -7.84
CA TYR A 164 12.45 -6.27 -7.90
C TYR A 164 12.26 -7.61 -7.18
N ALA A 165 12.09 -7.57 -5.88
CA ALA A 165 11.94 -8.73 -5.02
C ALA A 165 11.12 -8.40 -3.78
N LYS A 166 10.54 -9.40 -3.13
CA LYS A 166 10.02 -9.26 -1.77
C LYS A 166 11.21 -9.24 -0.80
N ILE A 167 11.22 -8.27 0.09
CA ILE A 167 12.29 -8.12 1.09
C ILE A 167 11.78 -8.62 2.44
N ARG A 168 12.63 -9.35 3.17
CA ARG A 168 12.38 -9.78 4.54
C ARG A 168 13.47 -9.27 5.45
N LEU A 169 13.06 -8.43 6.38
CA LEU A 169 13.94 -7.91 7.41
C LEU A 169 14.08 -8.92 8.55
N ASP A 170 15.20 -8.88 9.25
CA ASP A 170 15.38 -9.62 10.50
C ASP A 170 14.58 -8.99 11.66
N GLU A 171 14.38 -9.73 12.73
CA GLU A 171 13.50 -9.33 13.84
C GLU A 171 13.94 -8.03 14.51
N ARG A 172 15.25 -7.83 14.76
CA ARG A 172 15.76 -6.58 15.34
C ARG A 172 15.49 -5.38 14.44
N SER A 173 15.68 -5.55 13.13
CA SER A 173 15.39 -4.51 12.14
C SER A 173 13.89 -4.17 12.09
N ILE A 174 13.01 -5.16 12.21
CA ILE A 174 11.55 -4.96 12.32
C ILE A 174 11.21 -4.15 13.57
N GLU A 175 11.75 -4.52 14.73
CA GLU A 175 11.48 -3.81 15.99
C GLU A 175 11.98 -2.36 15.97
N THR A 176 13.14 -2.12 15.36
CA THR A 176 13.68 -0.78 15.15
C THR A 176 12.79 0.02 14.20
N ALA A 177 12.36 -0.56 13.09
CA ALA A 177 11.46 0.09 12.13
C ALA A 177 10.12 0.48 12.76
N ILE A 178 9.51 -0.39 13.59
CA ILE A 178 8.27 -0.08 14.29
C ILE A 178 8.37 1.21 15.11
N LYS A 179 9.53 1.50 15.67
CA LYS A 179 9.74 2.67 16.53
C LYS A 179 10.26 3.90 15.80
N HIS A 180 11.07 3.70 14.76
CA HIS A 180 11.96 4.73 14.21
C HIS A 180 11.93 4.86 12.68
N LEU A 181 11.01 4.21 11.98
CA LEU A 181 10.94 4.31 10.51
C LEU A 181 10.79 5.76 10.04
N GLY A 182 9.96 6.55 10.73
CA GLY A 182 9.77 7.96 10.42
C GLY A 182 11.00 8.84 10.65
N ASP A 183 12.03 8.32 11.33
CA ASP A 183 13.29 9.03 11.62
C ASP A 183 14.36 8.79 10.52
N ILE A 184 14.07 8.00 9.49
CA ILE A 184 14.92 7.83 8.30
C ILE A 184 14.70 9.00 7.34
N ASP A 185 15.77 9.72 7.00
CA ASP A 185 15.69 10.89 6.09
C ASP A 185 15.35 10.48 4.64
N SER A 186 15.88 9.33 4.16
CA SER A 186 15.64 8.84 2.79
C SER A 186 14.21 8.33 2.60
N SER A 187 13.43 9.00 1.75
CA SER A 187 12.07 8.56 1.38
C SER A 187 12.08 7.21 0.63
N VAL A 188 13.14 6.91 -0.12
CA VAL A 188 13.30 5.62 -0.81
C VAL A 188 13.49 4.50 0.21
N ALA A 189 14.39 4.68 1.19
CA ALA A 189 14.62 3.71 2.25
C ALA A 189 13.35 3.48 3.08
N ARG A 190 12.62 4.55 3.45
CA ARG A 190 11.32 4.42 4.11
C ARG A 190 10.34 3.61 3.25
N GLY A 191 10.28 3.91 1.94
CA GLY A 191 9.42 3.19 1.00
C GLY A 191 9.71 1.69 0.93
N VAL A 192 10.99 1.30 0.94
CA VAL A 192 11.41 -0.12 0.98
C VAL A 192 10.97 -0.79 2.28
N VAL A 193 11.15 -0.13 3.44
CA VAL A 193 10.70 -0.68 4.73
C VAL A 193 9.18 -0.80 4.78
N TRP A 194 8.43 0.24 4.35
CA TRP A 194 6.97 0.20 4.26
C TRP A 194 6.48 -1.00 3.42
N GLY A 195 7.03 -1.16 2.22
CA GLY A 195 6.67 -2.25 1.30
C GLY A 195 7.03 -3.63 1.84
N SER A 196 8.25 -3.76 2.41
CA SER A 196 8.73 -5.00 3.01
C SER A 196 7.83 -5.50 4.14
N LEU A 197 7.46 -4.63 5.07
CA LEU A 197 6.65 -5.00 6.22
C LEU A 197 5.18 -5.22 5.84
N TRP A 198 4.66 -4.49 4.86
CA TRP A 198 3.35 -4.78 4.28
C TRP A 198 3.28 -6.17 3.63
N ASP A 199 4.27 -6.54 2.81
CA ASP A 199 4.34 -7.86 2.22
C ASP A 199 4.50 -8.97 3.27
N THR A 200 5.23 -8.69 4.36
CA THR A 200 5.43 -9.63 5.46
C THR A 200 4.10 -9.94 6.19
N VAL A 201 3.24 -8.93 6.38
CA VAL A 201 1.88 -9.14 6.94
C VAL A 201 0.99 -9.89 5.98
N ARG A 202 0.98 -9.52 4.70
CA ARG A 202 0.16 -10.19 3.69
C ARG A 202 0.51 -11.66 3.50
N ASP A 203 1.78 -11.99 3.68
CA ASP A 203 2.27 -13.36 3.61
C ASP A 203 2.13 -14.11 4.96
N ALA A 204 1.43 -13.52 5.95
CA ALA A 204 1.18 -14.06 7.30
C ALA A 204 2.46 -14.38 8.11
N GLN A 205 3.56 -13.67 7.84
CA GLN A 205 4.86 -13.85 8.50
C GLN A 205 5.10 -12.82 9.62
N MET A 206 4.18 -11.89 9.83
CA MET A 206 4.21 -10.90 10.91
C MET A 206 2.80 -10.70 11.47
N PRO A 207 2.63 -10.62 12.81
CA PRO A 207 1.34 -10.28 13.40
C PRO A 207 0.80 -8.93 12.89
N ALA A 208 -0.45 -8.89 12.44
CA ALA A 208 -1.08 -7.69 11.89
C ALA A 208 -1.01 -6.49 12.85
N ARG A 209 -1.13 -6.72 14.16
CA ARG A 209 -1.03 -5.65 15.17
C ARG A 209 0.35 -4.97 15.20
N LYS A 210 1.45 -5.70 14.95
CA LYS A 210 2.79 -5.09 14.81
C LYS A 210 2.84 -4.11 13.62
N TYR A 211 2.13 -4.41 12.53
CA TYR A 211 2.03 -3.49 11.39
C TYR A 211 1.17 -2.26 11.73
N VAL A 212 0.08 -2.45 12.47
CA VAL A 212 -0.70 -1.31 12.97
C VAL A 212 0.18 -0.40 13.82
N ASP A 213 0.99 -0.95 14.73
CA ASP A 213 1.93 -0.18 15.56
C ASP A 213 2.97 0.55 14.70
N LEU A 214 3.53 -0.12 13.69
CA LEU A 214 4.45 0.51 12.73
C LEU A 214 3.82 1.75 12.08
N VAL A 215 2.60 1.61 11.56
CA VAL A 215 1.92 2.72 10.88
C VAL A 215 1.62 3.84 11.86
N LEU A 216 0.96 3.56 12.99
CA LEU A 216 0.53 4.57 13.95
C LEU A 216 1.68 5.34 14.61
N ASN A 217 2.86 4.71 14.77
CA ASN A 217 4.03 5.36 15.34
C ASN A 217 4.76 6.27 14.34
N ASN A 218 4.68 5.98 13.04
CA ASN A 218 5.56 6.60 12.06
C ASN A 218 4.83 7.45 11.00
N ILE A 219 3.53 7.22 10.76
CA ILE A 219 2.80 7.83 9.65
C ILE A 219 2.72 9.36 9.75
N GLY A 220 2.70 9.91 10.96
CA GLY A 220 2.69 11.37 11.19
C GLY A 220 3.99 12.08 10.79
N LYS A 221 5.08 11.32 10.54
CA LYS A 221 6.36 11.83 10.05
C LYS A 221 6.55 11.62 8.54
N GLU A 222 5.61 10.95 7.86
CA GLU A 222 5.73 10.69 6.42
C GLU A 222 5.47 11.96 5.61
N THR A 223 6.46 12.38 4.85
CA THR A 223 6.43 13.61 4.05
C THR A 223 6.01 13.39 2.60
N ASN A 224 5.99 12.14 2.14
CA ASN A 224 5.54 11.80 0.80
C ASN A 224 4.04 11.50 0.80
N SER A 225 3.23 12.36 0.19
CA SER A 225 1.76 12.27 0.15
C SER A 225 1.25 10.94 -0.44
N THR A 226 1.92 10.39 -1.46
CA THR A 226 1.56 9.10 -2.05
C THR A 226 1.86 7.95 -1.10
N ALA A 227 3.00 7.98 -0.41
CA ALA A 227 3.35 7.00 0.61
C ALA A 227 2.36 7.07 1.77
N LEU A 228 2.06 8.27 2.27
CA LEU A 228 1.06 8.50 3.33
C LEU A 228 -0.29 7.84 2.98
N ARG A 229 -0.83 8.14 1.80
CA ARG A 229 -2.10 7.56 1.31
C ARG A 229 -2.03 6.05 1.23
N THR A 230 -0.93 5.52 0.73
CA THR A 230 -0.73 4.07 0.62
C THR A 230 -0.74 3.40 1.99
N GLN A 231 -0.06 3.99 2.99
CA GLN A 231 -0.03 3.42 4.34
C GLN A 231 -1.38 3.54 5.05
N ILE A 232 -2.14 4.61 4.85
CA ILE A 232 -3.52 4.73 5.33
C ILE A 232 -4.41 3.62 4.75
N ASN A 233 -4.31 3.36 3.45
CA ASN A 233 -5.06 2.29 2.80
C ASN A 233 -4.65 0.90 3.33
N ASN A 234 -3.35 0.66 3.50
CA ASN A 234 -2.81 -0.58 4.06
C ASN A 234 -3.25 -0.77 5.52
N LEU A 235 -3.25 0.30 6.32
CA LEU A 235 -3.79 0.29 7.69
C LEU A 235 -5.25 -0.10 7.70
N SER A 236 -6.07 0.53 6.85
CA SER A 236 -7.50 0.22 6.73
C SER A 236 -7.73 -1.25 6.34
N ALA A 237 -6.99 -1.76 5.35
CA ALA A 237 -7.04 -3.16 4.95
C ALA A 237 -6.62 -4.10 6.09
N THR A 238 -5.57 -3.72 6.84
CA THR A 238 -5.09 -4.49 8.00
C THR A 238 -6.15 -4.59 9.08
N LEU A 239 -6.75 -3.47 9.45
CA LEU A 239 -7.81 -3.40 10.47
C LEU A 239 -9.07 -4.17 10.05
N HIS A 240 -9.34 -4.24 8.76
CA HIS A 240 -10.52 -4.94 8.25
C HIS A 240 -10.31 -6.45 8.13
N SER A 241 -9.17 -6.88 7.57
CA SER A 241 -8.99 -8.25 7.10
C SER A 241 -7.93 -9.07 7.82
N PHE A 242 -6.88 -8.44 8.39
CA PHE A 242 -5.72 -9.17 8.92
C PHE A 242 -5.68 -9.22 10.45
N VAL A 243 -6.29 -8.25 11.15
CA VAL A 243 -6.39 -8.31 12.62
C VAL A 243 -7.40 -9.37 13.01
N ALA A 244 -7.01 -10.24 13.96
CA ALA A 244 -7.86 -11.30 14.47
C ALA A 244 -9.20 -10.73 15.00
N PRO A 245 -10.32 -11.42 14.78
CA PRO A 245 -11.66 -10.92 15.11
C PRO A 245 -11.79 -10.41 16.55
N GLU A 246 -11.23 -11.15 17.50
CA GLU A 246 -11.30 -10.85 18.94
C GLU A 246 -10.54 -9.59 19.36
N ALA A 247 -9.52 -9.18 18.58
CA ALA A 247 -8.73 -7.97 18.84
C ALA A 247 -9.11 -6.79 17.92
N ARG A 248 -10.04 -7.00 16.99
CA ARG A 248 -10.30 -6.07 15.88
C ARG A 248 -10.88 -4.76 16.35
N GLU A 249 -11.89 -4.80 17.20
CA GLU A 249 -12.56 -3.59 17.68
C GLU A 249 -11.63 -2.72 18.54
N GLU A 250 -10.93 -3.32 19.51
CA GLU A 250 -9.94 -2.59 20.32
C GLU A 250 -8.87 -1.94 19.44
N THR A 251 -8.35 -2.69 18.46
CA THR A 251 -7.31 -2.18 17.56
C THR A 251 -7.83 -1.03 16.69
N ARG A 252 -9.07 -1.10 16.22
CA ARG A 252 -9.73 -0.02 15.45
C ARG A 252 -9.94 1.24 16.29
N HIS A 253 -10.41 1.10 17.53
CA HIS A 253 -10.60 2.25 18.43
C HIS A 253 -9.28 2.98 18.63
N ARG A 254 -8.23 2.26 19.00
CA ARG A 254 -6.88 2.80 19.17
C ARG A 254 -6.35 3.46 17.90
N ALA A 255 -6.59 2.85 16.74
CA ALA A 255 -6.16 3.42 15.47
C ALA A 255 -6.88 4.73 15.15
N ALA A 256 -8.18 4.79 15.37
CA ALA A 256 -8.97 6.01 15.17
C ALA A 256 -8.52 7.14 16.10
N ASP A 257 -8.34 6.85 17.41
CA ASP A 257 -7.85 7.84 18.38
C ASP A 257 -6.50 8.40 17.96
N ARG A 258 -5.56 7.52 17.56
CA ARG A 258 -4.24 7.96 17.13
C ARG A 258 -4.26 8.77 15.84
N LEU A 259 -5.10 8.40 14.87
CA LEU A 259 -5.28 9.17 13.63
C LEU A 259 -5.86 10.57 13.91
N TRP A 260 -6.78 10.67 14.88
CA TRP A 260 -7.31 11.96 15.35
C TRP A 260 -6.21 12.84 15.95
N GLU A 261 -5.44 12.29 16.91
CA GLU A 261 -4.30 13.01 17.49
C GLU A 261 -3.33 13.52 16.43
N LEU A 262 -2.99 12.66 15.45
CA LEU A 262 -2.06 13.00 14.36
C LEU A 262 -2.65 14.08 13.45
N ALA A 263 -3.93 14.03 13.14
CA ALA A 263 -4.61 15.08 12.34
C ALA A 263 -4.59 16.44 13.05
N CYS A 264 -4.77 16.44 14.39
CA CYS A 264 -4.74 17.67 15.19
C CYS A 264 -3.37 18.35 15.26
N VAL A 265 -2.27 17.58 15.15
CA VAL A 265 -0.90 18.11 15.26
C VAL A 265 -0.17 18.19 13.91
N ALA A 266 -0.81 17.73 12.83
CA ALA A 266 -0.25 17.85 11.48
C ALA A 266 -0.10 19.32 11.07
N GLU A 267 0.82 19.59 10.13
CA GLU A 267 1.00 20.93 9.59
C GLU A 267 -0.34 21.48 9.06
N PRO A 268 -0.75 22.68 9.51
CA PRO A 268 -2.00 23.28 9.08
C PRO A 268 -2.11 23.42 7.55
N ASP A 269 -3.29 23.19 6.99
CA ASP A 269 -3.58 23.24 5.53
C ASP A 269 -2.73 22.27 4.69
N SER A 270 -2.15 21.23 5.32
CA SER A 270 -1.37 20.23 4.60
C SER A 270 -2.25 19.10 4.07
N ASP A 271 -1.81 18.50 2.96
CA ASP A 271 -2.40 17.25 2.44
C ASP A 271 -2.34 16.12 3.49
N ALA A 272 -1.32 16.13 4.35
CA ALA A 272 -1.21 15.17 5.45
C ALA A 272 -2.32 15.36 6.49
N GLN A 273 -2.62 16.60 6.88
CA GLN A 273 -3.70 16.91 7.82
C GLN A 273 -5.05 16.39 7.29
N LEU A 274 -5.36 16.70 6.03
CA LEU A 274 -6.59 16.24 5.38
C LEU A 274 -6.67 14.72 5.30
N GLN A 275 -5.60 14.04 4.85
CA GLN A 275 -5.59 12.58 4.72
C GLN A 275 -5.74 11.87 6.08
N LEU A 276 -5.08 12.37 7.12
CA LEU A 276 -5.18 11.81 8.48
C LEU A 276 -6.58 12.02 9.08
N LEU A 277 -7.17 13.21 8.85
CA LEU A 277 -8.57 13.47 9.27
C LEU A 277 -9.55 12.55 8.55
N GLN A 278 -9.44 12.40 7.23
CA GLN A 278 -10.29 11.48 6.47
C GLN A 278 -10.11 10.03 6.95
N ALA A 279 -8.88 9.62 7.28
CA ALA A 279 -8.60 8.31 7.85
C ALA A 279 -9.27 8.13 9.22
N PHE A 280 -9.22 9.13 10.11
CA PHE A 280 -9.96 9.13 11.38
C PHE A 280 -11.45 8.98 11.15
N ILE A 281 -12.06 9.84 10.31
CA ILE A 281 -13.49 9.78 9.98
C ILE A 281 -13.89 8.35 9.54
N ASN A 282 -13.09 7.74 8.67
CA ASN A 282 -13.36 6.39 8.17
C ASN A 282 -13.24 5.28 9.23
N GLN A 283 -12.39 5.48 10.25
CA GLN A 283 -12.18 4.50 11.32
C GLN A 283 -13.03 4.77 12.57
N THR A 284 -13.79 5.86 12.63
CA THR A 284 -14.67 6.22 13.77
C THR A 284 -15.63 5.08 14.14
N ARG A 285 -15.72 4.74 15.45
CA ARG A 285 -16.58 3.65 15.99
C ARG A 285 -17.21 3.98 17.33
N THR A 286 -16.48 4.68 18.23
CA THR A 286 -16.96 4.98 19.57
C THR A 286 -17.84 6.24 19.60
N GLU A 287 -18.67 6.38 20.64
CA GLU A 287 -19.51 7.57 20.83
C GLU A 287 -18.68 8.85 20.88
N GLU A 288 -17.53 8.85 21.60
CA GLU A 288 -16.63 10.00 21.69
C GLU A 288 -16.04 10.38 20.32
N GLN A 289 -15.65 9.38 19.53
CA GLN A 289 -15.16 9.63 18.16
C GLN A 289 -16.28 10.21 17.27
N TYR A 290 -17.51 9.70 17.39
CA TYR A 290 -18.66 10.26 16.68
C TYR A 290 -18.99 11.68 17.16
N ASP A 291 -18.82 12.01 18.43
CA ASP A 291 -19.01 13.37 18.94
C ASP A 291 -18.02 14.34 18.28
N ASN A 292 -16.77 13.94 18.10
CA ASN A 292 -15.79 14.75 17.36
C ASN A 292 -16.21 14.96 15.89
N VAL A 293 -16.69 13.91 15.21
CA VAL A 293 -17.19 14.01 13.83
C VAL A 293 -18.40 14.94 13.74
N GLN A 294 -19.34 14.85 14.72
CA GLN A 294 -20.52 15.71 14.81
C GLN A 294 -20.11 17.18 14.98
N ARG A 295 -19.24 17.46 15.93
CA ARG A 295 -18.77 18.83 16.23
C ARG A 295 -17.99 19.43 15.05
N LEU A 296 -17.24 18.63 14.29
CA LEU A 296 -16.62 19.08 13.04
C LEU A 296 -17.67 19.45 12.00
N PHE A 297 -18.71 18.64 11.83
CA PHE A 297 -19.80 18.91 10.90
C PHE A 297 -20.58 20.19 11.26
N GLU A 298 -20.81 20.43 12.55
CA GLU A 298 -21.53 21.61 13.07
C GLU A 298 -20.65 22.87 13.13
N GLY A 299 -19.35 22.74 12.91
CA GLY A 299 -18.39 23.86 13.00
C GLY A 299 -18.02 24.28 14.43
N GLU A 300 -18.41 23.46 15.44
CA GLU A 300 -18.05 23.67 16.84
C GLU A 300 -16.60 23.25 17.15
N LEU A 301 -16.05 22.38 16.32
CA LEU A 301 -14.67 21.92 16.36
C LEU A 301 -14.02 22.20 15.00
N THR A 302 -12.86 22.83 15.01
CA THR A 302 -12.12 23.15 13.80
C THR A 302 -10.67 22.72 13.96
N LEU A 303 -10.03 22.29 12.88
CA LEU A 303 -8.59 22.16 12.81
C LEU A 303 -8.00 23.42 12.19
N GLU A 304 -6.83 23.83 12.66
CA GLU A 304 -6.19 25.07 12.21
C GLU A 304 -6.02 25.06 10.68
N SER A 305 -6.48 26.14 10.03
CA SER A 305 -6.40 26.38 8.58
C SER A 305 -7.06 25.31 7.68
N LEU A 306 -7.78 24.35 8.21
CA LEU A 306 -8.47 23.33 7.42
C LEU A 306 -9.90 23.77 7.12
N ASP A 307 -10.18 24.05 5.86
CA ASP A 307 -11.53 24.33 5.38
C ASP A 307 -12.29 23.01 5.15
N ILE A 308 -13.53 22.95 5.63
CA ILE A 308 -14.44 21.84 5.34
C ILE A 308 -15.12 22.12 4.01
N ASP A 309 -14.50 21.65 2.92
CA ASP A 309 -15.08 21.71 1.59
C ASP A 309 -16.26 20.73 1.41
N ALA A 310 -16.89 20.74 0.25
CA ALA A 310 -18.05 19.87 -0.02
C ALA A 310 -17.70 18.38 0.09
N ASP A 311 -16.52 17.95 -0.36
CA ASP A 311 -16.12 16.54 -0.30
C ASP A 311 -15.87 16.09 1.14
N LEU A 312 -15.17 16.87 1.95
CA LEU A 312 -14.94 16.57 3.36
C LEU A 312 -16.25 16.62 4.15
N ARG A 313 -17.12 17.59 3.85
CA ARG A 313 -18.46 17.68 4.47
C ARG A 313 -19.29 16.43 4.21
N TRP A 314 -19.32 15.92 2.98
CA TRP A 314 -19.98 14.66 2.66
C TRP A 314 -19.34 13.43 3.33
N ASN A 315 -18.03 13.43 3.54
CA ASN A 315 -17.37 12.36 4.31
C ASN A 315 -17.88 12.34 5.76
N LEU A 316 -18.05 13.52 6.40
CA LEU A 316 -18.62 13.64 7.73
C LEU A 316 -20.08 13.13 7.74
N VAL A 317 -20.92 13.57 6.79
CA VAL A 317 -22.31 13.11 6.64
C VAL A 317 -22.42 11.60 6.52
N CYS A 318 -21.63 11.00 5.59
CA CYS A 318 -21.63 9.55 5.40
C CYS A 318 -21.22 8.80 6.69
N ARG A 319 -20.28 9.35 7.45
CA ARG A 319 -19.86 8.73 8.71
C ARG A 319 -20.93 8.86 9.79
N LEU A 320 -21.56 10.03 9.94
CA LEU A 320 -22.64 10.26 10.88
C LEU A 320 -23.86 9.39 10.54
N ALA A 321 -24.21 9.26 9.27
CA ALA A 321 -25.24 8.34 8.81
C ALA A 321 -24.93 6.88 9.18
N THR A 322 -23.68 6.43 8.98
CA THR A 322 -23.23 5.09 9.40
C THR A 322 -23.40 4.86 10.91
N GLY A 323 -23.19 5.89 11.71
CA GLY A 323 -23.37 5.87 13.16
C GLY A 323 -24.82 6.00 13.61
N GLY A 324 -25.78 6.22 12.70
CA GLY A 324 -27.18 6.48 13.03
C GLY A 324 -27.43 7.87 13.61
N ARG A 325 -26.48 8.80 13.45
CA ARG A 325 -26.55 10.18 13.94
C ARG A 325 -26.98 11.20 12.88
N PHE A 326 -27.33 10.73 11.68
CA PHE A 326 -27.79 11.56 10.57
C PHE A 326 -28.96 10.86 9.89
N SER A 327 -30.13 11.52 9.86
CA SER A 327 -31.36 10.94 9.34
C SER A 327 -31.47 11.09 7.82
N ALA A 328 -32.44 10.38 7.21
CA ALA A 328 -32.73 10.50 5.79
C ALA A 328 -33.15 11.93 5.40
N GLU A 329 -33.92 12.60 6.25
CA GLU A 329 -34.36 13.99 6.05
C GLU A 329 -33.19 14.97 6.10
N GLN A 330 -32.20 14.72 6.97
CA GLN A 330 -30.98 15.54 7.06
C GLN A 330 -30.10 15.32 5.82
N ILE A 331 -30.00 14.08 5.33
CA ILE A 331 -29.27 13.78 4.06
C ILE A 331 -29.96 14.50 2.89
N ALA A 332 -31.30 14.49 2.83
CA ALA A 332 -32.04 15.20 1.79
C ALA A 332 -31.79 16.70 1.82
N ALA A 333 -31.79 17.32 3.02
CA ALA A 333 -31.50 18.74 3.18
C ALA A 333 -30.05 19.08 2.75
N GLU A 334 -29.08 18.22 3.06
CA GLU A 334 -27.70 18.41 2.62
C GLU A 334 -27.56 18.29 1.08
N LEU A 335 -28.31 17.37 0.46
CA LEU A 335 -28.35 17.22 -0.98
C LEU A 335 -29.01 18.43 -1.70
N GLU A 336 -29.98 19.09 -1.06
CA GLU A 336 -30.53 20.36 -1.59
C GLU A 336 -29.48 21.47 -1.65
N ASN A 337 -28.53 21.48 -0.70
CA ASN A 337 -27.43 22.44 -0.65
C ASN A 337 -26.33 22.12 -1.68
N ASP A 338 -26.12 20.84 -2.00
CA ASP A 338 -25.12 20.39 -2.99
C ASP A 338 -25.74 19.35 -3.96
N ASN A 339 -26.66 19.81 -4.82
CA ASN A 339 -27.27 18.95 -5.86
C ASN A 339 -26.40 18.79 -7.11
N THR A 340 -25.10 18.61 -6.89
CA THR A 340 -24.16 18.28 -7.97
C THR A 340 -24.14 16.76 -8.25
N ALA A 341 -23.46 16.35 -9.32
CA ALA A 341 -23.26 14.93 -9.60
C ALA A 341 -22.51 14.21 -8.44
N ASN A 342 -21.54 14.89 -7.81
CA ASN A 342 -20.82 14.37 -6.65
C ASN A 342 -21.74 14.31 -5.42
N GLY A 343 -22.50 15.35 -5.13
CA GLY A 343 -23.45 15.37 -4.03
C GLY A 343 -24.46 14.23 -4.12
N GLN A 344 -24.99 13.94 -5.32
CA GLN A 344 -25.89 12.80 -5.54
C GLN A 344 -25.24 11.44 -5.26
N GLN A 345 -23.95 11.28 -5.61
CA GLN A 345 -23.18 10.07 -5.33
C GLN A 345 -22.97 9.88 -3.81
N TYR A 346 -22.55 10.94 -3.13
CA TYR A 346 -22.36 10.91 -1.67
C TYR A 346 -23.68 10.71 -0.92
N ALA A 347 -24.76 11.36 -1.36
CA ALA A 347 -26.08 11.15 -0.78
C ALA A 347 -26.52 9.68 -0.89
N ALA A 348 -26.31 9.04 -2.05
CA ALA A 348 -26.59 7.62 -2.21
C ALA A 348 -25.77 6.74 -1.25
N GLN A 349 -24.49 7.09 -1.01
CA GLN A 349 -23.66 6.43 -0.01
C GLN A 349 -24.22 6.64 1.39
N ALA A 350 -24.57 7.88 1.76
CA ALA A 350 -25.07 8.22 3.08
C ALA A 350 -26.40 7.50 3.38
N TYR A 351 -27.37 7.53 2.46
CA TYR A 351 -28.62 6.78 2.60
C TYR A 351 -28.40 5.28 2.78
N ALA A 352 -27.55 4.66 1.94
CA ALA A 352 -27.21 3.24 2.04
C ALA A 352 -26.46 2.89 3.33
N SER A 353 -25.82 3.88 3.98
CA SER A 353 -25.08 3.71 5.23
C SER A 353 -25.98 3.69 6.47
N ILE A 354 -27.20 4.20 6.39
CA ILE A 354 -28.12 4.25 7.55
C ILE A 354 -28.25 2.84 8.15
N PRO A 355 -27.99 2.69 9.47
CA PRO A 355 -27.89 1.37 10.09
C PRO A 355 -29.26 0.81 10.51
N THR A 356 -30.23 0.76 9.58
CA THR A 356 -31.54 0.16 9.77
C THR A 356 -31.81 -0.94 8.76
N ALA A 357 -32.67 -1.90 9.13
CA ALA A 357 -33.04 -3.00 8.23
C ALA A 357 -33.75 -2.48 6.97
N GLU A 358 -34.58 -1.45 7.11
CA GLU A 358 -35.34 -0.83 6.03
C GLU A 358 -34.40 -0.19 4.98
N ALA A 359 -33.42 0.60 5.42
CA ALA A 359 -32.44 1.23 4.53
C ALA A 359 -31.59 0.18 3.81
N LYS A 360 -31.15 -0.88 4.52
CA LYS A 360 -30.41 -1.97 3.89
C LYS A 360 -31.27 -2.74 2.89
N ALA A 361 -32.53 -3.02 3.17
CA ALA A 361 -33.43 -3.69 2.23
C ALA A 361 -33.70 -2.84 0.98
N GLU A 362 -33.92 -1.54 1.15
CA GLU A 362 -34.11 -0.62 0.03
C GLU A 362 -32.90 -0.62 -0.93
N TYR A 363 -31.69 -0.45 -0.36
CA TYR A 363 -30.48 -0.40 -1.18
C TYR A 363 -30.09 -1.75 -1.75
N TRP A 364 -30.35 -2.85 -1.05
CA TRP A 364 -30.25 -4.19 -1.63
C TRP A 364 -31.12 -4.32 -2.87
N ASN A 365 -32.38 -3.89 -2.81
CA ASN A 365 -33.30 -3.93 -3.93
C ASN A 365 -32.79 -3.09 -5.11
N LYS A 366 -32.35 -1.84 -4.87
CA LYS A 366 -31.81 -0.96 -5.91
C LYS A 366 -30.55 -1.52 -6.59
N ILE A 367 -29.64 -2.12 -5.80
CA ILE A 367 -28.36 -2.66 -6.30
C ILE A 367 -28.58 -4.00 -7.00
N MET A 368 -29.27 -4.94 -6.36
CA MET A 368 -29.31 -6.33 -6.82
C MET A 368 -30.52 -6.63 -7.71
N VAL A 369 -31.70 -6.06 -7.42
CA VAL A 369 -32.94 -6.44 -8.07
C VAL A 369 -33.26 -5.51 -9.24
N THR A 370 -33.53 -4.22 -8.97
CA THR A 370 -33.99 -3.29 -10.02
C THR A 370 -32.88 -2.85 -10.96
N GLY A 371 -31.66 -2.66 -10.43
CA GLY A 371 -30.51 -2.23 -11.22
C GLY A 371 -30.68 -0.84 -11.84
N GLU A 372 -31.45 0.03 -11.19
CA GLU A 372 -31.79 1.36 -11.67
C GLU A 372 -30.69 2.40 -11.48
N LEU A 373 -29.67 2.07 -10.68
CA LEU A 373 -28.60 3.00 -10.34
C LEU A 373 -27.60 3.17 -11.49
N SER A 374 -27.19 4.40 -11.76
CA SER A 374 -26.06 4.65 -12.68
C SER A 374 -24.75 4.09 -12.10
N ASN A 375 -23.76 3.81 -12.96
CA ASN A 375 -22.50 3.20 -12.56
C ASN A 375 -21.83 3.87 -11.34
N MET A 376 -21.79 5.20 -11.32
CA MET A 376 -21.14 5.93 -10.23
C MET A 376 -22.00 5.91 -8.96
N ILE A 377 -23.30 6.17 -9.06
CA ILE A 377 -24.22 6.10 -7.90
C ILE A 377 -24.21 4.69 -7.31
N GLN A 378 -24.20 3.64 -8.12
CA GLN A 378 -24.13 2.26 -7.65
C GLN A 378 -22.86 1.98 -6.84
N ARG A 379 -21.70 2.45 -7.30
CA ARG A 379 -20.43 2.28 -6.59
C ARG A 379 -20.50 2.89 -5.19
N TYR A 380 -21.00 4.11 -5.07
CA TYR A 380 -21.15 4.80 -3.79
C TYR A 380 -22.22 4.13 -2.90
N ALA A 381 -23.37 3.72 -3.48
CA ALA A 381 -24.40 2.98 -2.77
C ALA A 381 -23.89 1.64 -2.21
N ILE A 382 -23.09 0.88 -2.97
CA ILE A 382 -22.46 -0.36 -2.50
C ILE A 382 -21.50 -0.07 -1.33
N SER A 383 -20.71 1.01 -1.42
CA SER A 383 -19.81 1.41 -0.32
C SER A 383 -20.59 1.70 0.97
N GLY A 384 -21.71 2.45 0.86
CA GLY A 384 -22.62 2.72 1.97
C GLY A 384 -23.31 1.47 2.50
N PHE A 385 -23.80 0.60 1.64
CA PHE A 385 -24.46 -0.65 2.03
C PHE A 385 -23.54 -1.55 2.88
N LYS A 386 -22.27 -1.66 2.50
CA LYS A 386 -21.25 -2.45 3.22
C LYS A 386 -20.80 -1.80 4.54
N SER A 387 -21.15 -0.52 4.80
CA SER A 387 -20.74 0.17 6.02
C SER A 387 -21.67 -0.14 7.18
N GLY A 388 -21.18 0.07 8.40
CA GLY A 388 -21.95 -0.08 9.62
C GLY A 388 -21.87 -1.48 10.24
N LYS A 389 -23.00 -1.98 10.74
CA LYS A 389 -23.09 -3.21 11.52
C LYS A 389 -23.20 -4.43 10.61
N PRO A 390 -22.25 -5.40 10.68
CA PRO A 390 -22.26 -6.60 9.84
C PRO A 390 -23.56 -7.40 9.95
N GLU A 391 -24.20 -7.42 11.13
CA GLU A 391 -25.42 -8.18 11.41
C GLU A 391 -26.61 -7.75 10.52
N LEU A 392 -26.62 -6.48 10.09
CA LEU A 392 -27.67 -5.95 9.22
C LEU A 392 -27.55 -6.44 7.77
N ILE A 393 -26.36 -6.86 7.35
CA ILE A 393 -26.12 -7.29 5.97
C ILE A 393 -25.90 -8.80 5.83
N ALA A 394 -25.61 -9.52 6.92
CA ALA A 394 -25.37 -10.97 6.89
C ALA A 394 -26.55 -11.77 6.27
N GLN A 395 -27.79 -11.30 6.41
CA GLN A 395 -28.97 -11.92 5.80
C GLN A 395 -28.95 -11.91 4.26
N TYR A 396 -28.06 -11.13 3.63
CA TYR A 396 -27.96 -11.02 2.18
C TYR A 396 -26.84 -11.91 1.59
N ASP A 397 -26.09 -12.63 2.41
CA ASP A 397 -25.00 -13.48 1.93
C ASP A 397 -25.50 -14.59 1.00
N GLU A 398 -26.48 -15.39 1.42
CA GLU A 398 -27.07 -16.42 0.56
C GLU A 398 -27.75 -15.82 -0.69
N PRO A 399 -28.65 -14.82 -0.59
CA PRO A 399 -29.26 -14.17 -1.74
C PRO A 399 -28.23 -13.58 -2.73
N TYR A 400 -27.07 -13.13 -2.24
CA TYR A 400 -25.99 -12.64 -3.10
C TYR A 400 -25.46 -13.75 -4.01
N PHE A 401 -25.11 -14.90 -3.45
CA PHE A 401 -24.58 -16.03 -4.23
C PHE A 401 -25.61 -16.62 -5.19
N GLU A 402 -26.89 -16.60 -4.84
CA GLU A 402 -27.97 -17.05 -5.72
C GLU A 402 -28.16 -16.14 -6.93
N GLN A 403 -27.92 -14.84 -6.81
CA GLN A 403 -28.22 -13.84 -7.84
C GLN A 403 -27.00 -13.43 -8.67
N ILE A 404 -25.77 -13.53 -8.17
CA ILE A 404 -24.60 -12.94 -8.80
C ILE A 404 -24.32 -13.48 -10.20
N GLU A 405 -24.56 -14.76 -10.46
CA GLU A 405 -24.36 -15.35 -11.78
C GLU A 405 -25.35 -14.77 -12.80
N GLY A 406 -26.61 -14.57 -12.41
CA GLY A 406 -27.65 -13.94 -13.23
C GLY A 406 -27.30 -12.49 -13.56
N ILE A 407 -26.83 -11.75 -12.57
CA ILE A 407 -26.37 -10.35 -12.71
C ILE A 407 -25.20 -10.30 -13.71
N TRP A 408 -24.22 -11.18 -13.57
CA TRP A 408 -23.05 -11.24 -14.44
C TRP A 408 -23.41 -11.51 -15.91
N ARG A 409 -24.49 -12.25 -16.15
CA ARG A 409 -24.98 -12.54 -17.49
C ARG A 409 -25.86 -11.42 -18.09
N SER A 410 -26.56 -10.65 -17.25
CA SER A 410 -27.61 -9.72 -17.69
C SER A 410 -27.21 -8.25 -17.65
N ARG A 411 -26.19 -7.88 -16.82
CA ARG A 411 -25.77 -6.49 -16.66
C ARG A 411 -24.43 -6.21 -17.36
N SER A 412 -24.07 -4.93 -17.50
CA SER A 412 -22.79 -4.56 -18.07
C SER A 412 -21.63 -5.07 -17.20
N HIS A 413 -20.49 -5.35 -17.83
CA HIS A 413 -19.29 -5.81 -17.14
C HIS A 413 -18.86 -4.86 -16.01
N GLU A 414 -18.95 -3.54 -16.24
CA GLU A 414 -18.62 -2.53 -15.24
C GLU A 414 -19.52 -2.64 -14.00
N ILE A 415 -20.83 -2.78 -14.18
CA ILE A 415 -21.80 -2.93 -13.07
C ILE A 415 -21.55 -4.24 -12.32
N SER A 416 -21.36 -5.34 -13.05
CA SER A 416 -21.13 -6.66 -12.44
C SER A 416 -19.82 -6.73 -11.63
N MET A 417 -18.79 -5.97 -12.05
CA MET A 417 -17.53 -5.87 -11.33
C MET A 417 -17.60 -5.04 -10.03
N GLN A 418 -18.62 -4.18 -9.89
CA GLN A 418 -18.80 -3.40 -8.66
C GLN A 418 -19.55 -4.18 -7.58
N ILE A 419 -20.45 -5.07 -7.99
CA ILE A 419 -21.25 -5.94 -7.13
C ILE A 419 -20.38 -7.10 -6.62
#